data_ba4f6d6c3258b7cd06f2d9d9c1588cab
#
_entry.id   ba4f6d6c3258b7cd06f2d9d9c1588cab
#
_cell.length_a   1.000
_cell.length_b   1.000
_cell.length_c   1.000
_cell.angle_alpha   90.00
_cell.angle_beta   90.00
_cell.angle_gamma   90.00
#
_symmetry.space_group_name_H-M   'P 1'
#
loop_
_entity.id
_entity.type
_entity.pdbx_description
1 polymer ?
#
loop_
_entity_poly.entity_id
_entity_poly.type
_entity_poly.pdbx_seq_one_letter_code
_entity_poly.pdbx_strand_id
1 'polypeptide(L)'
;ANVYRKMNEIPYEWGTAVNVQQMAFGNSGMRSGTGVAFTRNPATGEKKLMGEYLINAQGEDVVAGIRTPSPISKLHEEMPEVYDQFVEIATRLENYYKDMQDMEFTIEDGKLFMLQTRNGKRTAQAALQIACDLVDEGVIDEKTAVLRVEPKQLDTLLHPQFDAAALKAAEAIGKGLAASPGSACGRVVFSAEDAEEKVKDEAWKKVVLVRLETSPEDIVGMQVSQGILTVRGGMTSHAAVVARGMGTCCVSGCGNDNDVAIDYDAKVITINGHTFHEGDWMSIDGSTGNIYEGQI
;
A
#
# COMPACT_ATOMS: atom_id res chain seq x y z
N ALA A 1 -17.09 -11.76 7.51
CA ALA A 1 -18.02 -11.92 6.36
C ALA A 1 -19.28 -11.08 6.53
N ASN A 2 -20.02 -11.16 7.67
CA ASN A 2 -21.29 -10.45 7.84
C ASN A 2 -21.17 -8.94 7.84
N VAL A 3 -20.14 -8.38 8.50
CA VAL A 3 -19.87 -6.94 8.51
C VAL A 3 -19.56 -6.45 7.08
N TYR A 4 -18.71 -7.17 6.34
CA TYR A 4 -18.38 -6.84 4.96
C TYR A 4 -19.61 -6.84 4.06
N ARG A 5 -20.50 -7.85 4.18
CA ARG A 5 -21.75 -7.91 3.42
C ARG A 5 -22.63 -6.70 3.71
N LYS A 6 -22.77 -6.33 4.99
CA LYS A 6 -23.57 -5.17 5.41
C LYS A 6 -23.00 -3.86 4.85
N MET A 7 -21.66 -3.67 4.91
CA MET A 7 -21.00 -2.46 4.41
C MET A 7 -21.10 -2.29 2.89
N ASN A 8 -21.20 -3.40 2.15
CA ASN A 8 -21.25 -3.40 0.69
C ASN A 8 -22.64 -3.75 0.15
N GLU A 9 -23.68 -3.74 1.00
CA GLU A 9 -25.09 -4.01 0.63
C GLU A 9 -25.29 -5.37 -0.10
N ILE A 10 -24.44 -6.37 0.24
CA ILE A 10 -24.50 -7.71 -0.38
C ILE A 10 -25.62 -8.53 0.28
N PRO A 11 -26.58 -9.04 -0.49
CA PRO A 11 -27.64 -9.90 0.03
C PRO A 11 -27.10 -11.12 0.77
N TYR A 12 -27.72 -11.45 1.90
CA TYR A 12 -27.27 -12.57 2.74
C TYR A 12 -27.48 -13.94 2.09
N GLU A 13 -28.43 -14.05 1.19
CA GLU A 13 -28.76 -15.26 0.43
C GLU A 13 -27.74 -15.59 -0.69
N TRP A 14 -26.89 -14.65 -1.06
CA TRP A 14 -25.84 -14.91 -2.05
C TRP A 14 -24.77 -15.82 -1.48
N GLY A 15 -24.44 -16.86 -2.25
CA GLY A 15 -23.36 -17.78 -1.95
C GLY A 15 -21.99 -17.23 -2.32
N THR A 16 -20.97 -18.08 -2.22
CA THR A 16 -19.59 -17.79 -2.59
C THR A 16 -19.14 -18.83 -3.61
N ALA A 17 -18.51 -18.37 -4.69
CA ALA A 17 -17.83 -19.27 -5.62
C ALA A 17 -16.53 -19.79 -4.99
N VAL A 18 -16.26 -21.08 -5.19
CA VAL A 18 -15.05 -21.75 -4.68
C VAL A 18 -14.31 -22.39 -5.85
N ASN A 19 -13.04 -22.08 -6.00
CA ASN A 19 -12.14 -22.74 -6.92
C ASN A 19 -11.26 -23.75 -6.17
N VAL A 20 -11.14 -24.95 -6.69
CA VAL A 20 -10.21 -25.98 -6.20
C VAL A 20 -9.10 -26.13 -7.24
N GLN A 21 -7.87 -25.83 -6.85
CA GLN A 21 -6.71 -25.88 -7.73
C GLN A 21 -5.51 -26.54 -7.05
N GLN A 22 -4.57 -27.04 -7.87
CA GLN A 22 -3.33 -27.59 -7.36
C GLN A 22 -2.51 -26.49 -6.67
N MET A 23 -1.89 -26.83 -5.55
CA MET A 23 -0.96 -25.94 -4.88
C MET A 23 0.41 -25.90 -5.57
N ALA A 24 1.04 -24.75 -5.55
CA ALA A 24 2.46 -24.54 -5.85
C ALA A 24 3.15 -24.03 -4.59
N PHE A 25 4.38 -24.51 -4.34
CA PHE A 25 5.08 -24.27 -3.08
C PHE A 25 6.27 -23.34 -3.26
N GLY A 26 6.11 -22.08 -2.83
CA GLY A 26 7.18 -21.07 -2.86
C GLY A 26 8.26 -21.28 -1.78
N ASN A 27 8.06 -22.20 -0.85
CA ASN A 27 8.99 -22.54 0.23
C ASN A 27 9.74 -23.86 0.00
N SER A 28 9.89 -24.30 -1.24
CA SER A 28 10.59 -25.55 -1.61
C SER A 28 12.11 -25.38 -1.82
N GLY A 29 12.69 -24.29 -1.34
CA GLY A 29 14.13 -24.02 -1.42
C GLY A 29 14.49 -22.71 -2.11
N MET A 30 15.78 -22.49 -2.37
CA MET A 30 16.32 -21.22 -2.85
C MET A 30 15.94 -20.85 -4.31
N ARG A 31 15.43 -21.81 -5.08
CA ARG A 31 14.86 -21.57 -6.42
C ARG A 31 13.35 -21.43 -6.41
N SER A 32 12.79 -21.30 -5.23
CA SER A 32 11.35 -21.14 -5.01
C SER A 32 11.10 -19.81 -4.31
N GLY A 33 9.91 -19.26 -4.49
CA GLY A 33 9.53 -18.00 -3.91
C GLY A 33 8.06 -17.66 -4.17
N THR A 34 7.62 -16.55 -3.66
CA THR A 34 6.27 -16.03 -3.89
C THR A 34 6.30 -14.52 -3.92
N GLY A 35 5.36 -13.90 -4.61
CA GLY A 35 5.32 -12.47 -4.72
C GLY A 35 3.99 -11.91 -5.20
N VAL A 36 3.92 -10.60 -5.10
CA VAL A 36 2.79 -9.79 -5.58
C VAL A 36 3.35 -8.67 -6.44
N ALA A 37 2.74 -8.41 -7.57
CA ALA A 37 3.17 -7.32 -8.45
C ALA A 37 2.02 -6.65 -9.18
N PHE A 38 2.26 -5.41 -9.58
CA PHE A 38 1.36 -4.57 -10.35
C PHE A 38 1.98 -4.28 -11.71
N THR A 39 1.18 -4.26 -12.76
CA THR A 39 1.66 -3.91 -14.11
C THR A 39 2.07 -2.43 -14.22
N ARG A 40 1.52 -1.57 -13.35
CA ARG A 40 1.85 -0.15 -13.22
C ARG A 40 1.98 0.21 -11.74
N ASN A 41 2.64 1.32 -11.45
CA ASN A 41 2.74 1.81 -10.07
C ASN A 41 1.35 2.18 -9.52
N PRO A 42 0.86 1.49 -8.48
CA PRO A 42 -0.47 1.72 -7.93
C PRO A 42 -0.61 3.05 -7.17
N ALA A 43 0.50 3.70 -6.84
CA ALA A 43 0.51 4.98 -6.16
C ALA A 43 0.52 6.17 -7.14
N THR A 44 1.30 6.09 -8.22
CA THR A 44 1.51 7.20 -9.16
C THR A 44 0.88 7.00 -10.53
N GLY A 45 0.63 5.76 -10.94
CA GLY A 45 0.15 5.40 -12.28
C GLY A 45 1.27 5.16 -13.30
N GLU A 46 2.53 5.42 -12.94
CA GLU A 46 3.67 5.22 -13.84
C GLU A 46 3.66 3.82 -14.48
N LYS A 47 3.85 3.74 -15.79
CA LYS A 47 3.95 2.48 -16.54
C LYS A 47 5.27 1.76 -16.23
N LYS A 48 5.34 1.18 -15.05
CA LYS A 48 6.48 0.44 -14.56
C LYS A 48 6.01 -0.73 -13.73
N LEU A 49 6.47 -1.94 -14.09
CA LEU A 49 6.22 -3.13 -13.27
C LEU A 49 6.73 -2.89 -11.86
N MET A 50 5.85 -3.03 -10.89
CA MET A 50 6.12 -2.78 -9.49
C MET A 50 5.62 -3.93 -8.64
N GLY A 51 6.44 -4.43 -7.73
CA GLY A 51 6.07 -5.54 -6.88
C GLY A 51 7.19 -5.99 -6.00
N GLU A 52 6.89 -6.99 -5.22
CA GLU A 52 7.76 -7.53 -4.18
C GLU A 52 7.68 -9.05 -4.18
N TYR A 53 8.78 -9.70 -3.84
CA TYR A 53 8.84 -11.14 -3.71
C TYR A 53 9.76 -11.57 -2.56
N LEU A 54 9.53 -12.77 -2.08
CA LEU A 54 10.37 -13.45 -1.10
C LEU A 54 10.83 -14.79 -1.64
N ILE A 55 12.13 -15.07 -1.54
CA ILE A 55 12.69 -16.38 -1.81
C ILE A 55 12.41 -17.31 -0.64
N ASN A 56 12.11 -18.57 -0.97
CA ASN A 56 11.83 -19.64 -0.01
C ASN A 56 10.75 -19.20 1.01
N ALA A 57 9.59 -18.82 0.50
CA ALA A 57 8.48 -18.26 1.27
C ALA A 57 7.11 -18.64 0.68
N GLN A 58 6.10 -18.61 1.53
CA GLN A 58 4.69 -18.70 1.16
C GLN A 58 4.06 -17.30 0.99
N GLY A 59 2.88 -17.22 0.35
CA GLY A 59 2.19 -15.96 0.11
C GLY A 59 1.90 -15.16 1.38
N GLU A 60 1.60 -15.85 2.47
CA GLU A 60 1.36 -15.26 3.78
C GLU A 60 2.57 -14.50 4.32
N ASP A 61 3.79 -14.96 4.04
CA ASP A 61 5.04 -14.32 4.49
C ASP A 61 5.25 -12.94 3.87
N VAL A 62 4.79 -12.75 2.62
CA VAL A 62 4.88 -11.45 1.91
C VAL A 62 3.92 -10.44 2.52
N VAL A 63 2.69 -10.89 2.83
CA VAL A 63 1.60 -10.00 3.28
C VAL A 63 1.70 -9.71 4.78
N ALA A 64 2.18 -10.67 5.57
CA ALA A 64 2.32 -10.53 7.02
C ALA A 64 3.44 -9.57 7.45
N GLY A 65 4.38 -9.22 6.55
CA GLY A 65 5.46 -8.28 6.86
C GLY A 65 6.54 -8.81 7.82
N ILE A 66 6.55 -10.11 8.12
CA ILE A 66 7.52 -10.75 9.03
C ILE A 66 8.94 -10.69 8.46
N ARG A 67 9.05 -10.79 7.13
CA ARG A 67 10.31 -10.69 6.38
C ARG A 67 10.22 -9.50 5.42
N THR A 68 11.32 -8.78 5.24
CA THR A 68 11.40 -7.69 4.26
C THR A 68 11.48 -8.29 2.84
N PRO A 69 10.48 -8.06 1.97
CA PRO A 69 10.53 -8.56 0.61
C PRO A 69 11.52 -7.78 -0.25
N SER A 70 12.01 -8.44 -1.29
CA SER A 70 12.84 -7.82 -2.33
C SER A 70 11.98 -7.22 -3.43
N PRO A 71 12.39 -6.09 -4.02
CA PRO A 71 11.67 -5.51 -5.16
C PRO A 71 11.72 -6.45 -6.37
N ILE A 72 10.63 -6.54 -7.13
CA ILE A 72 10.47 -7.44 -8.28
C ILE A 72 11.59 -7.29 -9.33
N SER A 73 12.19 -6.10 -9.44
CA SER A 73 13.31 -5.86 -10.34
C SER A 73 14.56 -6.71 -10.04
N LYS A 74 14.77 -7.07 -8.77
CA LYS A 74 15.86 -7.98 -8.37
C LYS A 74 15.69 -9.41 -8.89
N LEU A 75 14.45 -9.83 -9.15
CA LEU A 75 14.16 -11.15 -9.70
C LEU A 75 14.82 -11.34 -11.06
N HIS A 76 15.01 -10.26 -11.83
CA HIS A 76 15.75 -10.30 -13.09
C HIS A 76 17.22 -10.74 -12.93
N GLU A 77 17.85 -10.37 -11.81
CA GLU A 77 19.23 -10.77 -11.51
C GLU A 77 19.30 -12.20 -10.97
N GLU A 78 18.35 -12.59 -10.13
CA GLU A 78 18.35 -13.88 -9.42
C GLU A 78 17.76 -15.02 -10.27
N MET A 79 16.70 -14.76 -11.04
CA MET A 79 16.02 -15.73 -11.90
C MET A 79 15.54 -15.04 -13.19
N PRO A 80 16.44 -14.71 -14.14
CA PRO A 80 16.11 -13.94 -15.33
C PRO A 80 15.01 -14.58 -16.19
N GLU A 81 15.05 -15.89 -16.40
CA GLU A 81 14.05 -16.60 -17.20
C GLU A 81 12.64 -16.50 -16.60
N VAL A 82 12.54 -16.59 -15.27
CA VAL A 82 11.27 -16.44 -14.54
C VAL A 82 10.77 -15.01 -14.64
N TYR A 83 11.67 -14.04 -14.49
CA TYR A 83 11.33 -12.62 -14.62
C TYR A 83 10.81 -12.28 -16.01
N ASP A 84 11.49 -12.72 -17.06
CA ASP A 84 11.10 -12.47 -18.45
C ASP A 84 9.73 -13.09 -18.75
N GLN A 85 9.49 -14.32 -18.32
CA GLN A 85 8.19 -14.98 -18.43
C GLN A 85 7.10 -14.21 -17.66
N PHE A 86 7.43 -13.71 -16.47
CA PHE A 86 6.49 -12.92 -15.67
C PHE A 86 6.12 -11.61 -16.38
N VAL A 87 7.09 -10.88 -16.92
CA VAL A 87 6.88 -9.64 -17.68
C VAL A 87 5.99 -9.87 -18.91
N GLU A 88 6.22 -10.96 -19.64
CA GLU A 88 5.38 -11.34 -20.79
C GLU A 88 3.92 -11.58 -20.35
N ILE A 89 3.71 -12.35 -19.28
CA ILE A 89 2.37 -12.62 -18.76
C ILE A 89 1.71 -11.34 -18.24
N ALA A 90 2.42 -10.50 -17.51
CA ALA A 90 1.93 -9.22 -16.99
C ALA A 90 1.44 -8.31 -18.13
N THR A 91 2.25 -8.18 -19.19
CA THR A 91 1.91 -7.40 -20.38
C THR A 91 0.67 -7.97 -21.08
N ARG A 92 0.59 -9.27 -21.21
CA ARG A 92 -0.55 -9.96 -21.83
C ARG A 92 -1.84 -9.77 -21.03
N LEU A 93 -1.77 -9.83 -19.70
CA LEU A 93 -2.91 -9.63 -18.82
C LEU A 93 -3.41 -8.18 -18.87
N GLU A 94 -2.51 -7.18 -18.79
CA GLU A 94 -2.88 -5.77 -18.89
C GLU A 94 -3.58 -5.49 -20.24
N ASN A 95 -3.04 -5.99 -21.33
CA ASN A 95 -3.63 -5.83 -22.67
C ASN A 95 -5.00 -6.53 -22.81
N TYR A 96 -5.15 -7.70 -22.21
CA TYR A 96 -6.40 -8.47 -22.26
C TYR A 96 -7.52 -7.79 -21.47
N TYR A 97 -7.22 -7.38 -20.23
CA TYR A 97 -8.20 -6.70 -19.36
C TYR A 97 -8.30 -5.20 -19.67
N LYS A 98 -7.39 -4.67 -20.48
CA LYS A 98 -7.29 -3.25 -20.83
C LYS A 98 -7.21 -2.33 -19.60
N ASP A 99 -6.62 -2.83 -18.52
CA ASP A 99 -6.47 -2.12 -17.25
C ASP A 99 -5.28 -2.66 -16.47
N MET A 100 -4.73 -1.82 -15.58
CA MET A 100 -3.68 -2.19 -14.64
C MET A 100 -4.09 -3.42 -13.83
N GLN A 101 -3.20 -4.40 -13.76
CA GLN A 101 -3.43 -5.64 -13.03
C GLN A 101 -2.60 -5.72 -11.76
N ASP A 102 -3.22 -6.27 -10.72
CA ASP A 102 -2.64 -6.76 -9.47
C ASP A 102 -2.54 -8.28 -9.57
N MET A 103 -1.35 -8.82 -9.44
CA MET A 103 -1.04 -10.22 -9.74
C MET A 103 -0.34 -10.88 -8.56
N GLU A 104 -0.77 -12.09 -8.25
CA GLU A 104 -0.12 -12.94 -7.27
C GLU A 104 0.53 -14.13 -7.98
N PHE A 105 1.76 -14.46 -7.62
CA PHE A 105 2.51 -15.54 -8.24
C PHE A 105 3.34 -16.33 -7.24
N THR A 106 3.66 -17.57 -7.62
CA THR A 106 4.57 -18.45 -6.90
C THR A 106 5.58 -19.03 -7.87
N ILE A 107 6.80 -19.19 -7.42
CA ILE A 107 7.87 -19.87 -8.12
C ILE A 107 8.17 -21.16 -7.36
N GLU A 108 8.06 -22.29 -7.99
CA GLU A 108 8.44 -23.59 -7.42
C GLU A 108 9.53 -24.21 -8.25
N ASP A 109 10.71 -24.36 -7.67
CA ASP A 109 11.93 -24.87 -8.32
C ASP A 109 12.22 -24.25 -9.70
N GLY A 110 12.16 -22.92 -9.77
CA GLY A 110 12.42 -22.16 -11.00
C GLY A 110 11.26 -22.13 -12.01
N LYS A 111 10.10 -22.69 -11.69
CA LYS A 111 8.92 -22.66 -12.52
C LYS A 111 7.90 -21.65 -11.98
N LEU A 112 7.47 -20.75 -12.86
CA LEU A 112 6.48 -19.71 -12.52
C LEU A 112 5.06 -20.28 -12.56
N PHE A 113 4.27 -19.93 -11.52
CA PHE A 113 2.84 -20.19 -11.42
C PHE A 113 2.11 -18.89 -11.10
N MET A 114 1.18 -18.48 -11.95
CA MET A 114 0.26 -17.38 -11.66
C MET A 114 -0.88 -17.91 -10.78
N LEU A 115 -1.11 -17.25 -9.65
CA LEU A 115 -2.14 -17.67 -8.70
C LEU A 115 -3.42 -16.88 -8.89
N GLN A 116 -3.30 -15.56 -9.03
CA GLN A 116 -4.43 -14.66 -9.16
C GLN A 116 -4.06 -13.42 -9.97
N THR A 117 -5.04 -12.89 -10.70
CA THR A 117 -5.00 -11.54 -11.27
C THR A 117 -6.32 -10.84 -11.01
N ARG A 118 -6.26 -9.53 -10.79
CA ARG A 118 -7.42 -8.65 -10.61
C ARG A 118 -7.08 -7.24 -11.04
N ASN A 119 -8.10 -6.41 -11.28
CA ASN A 119 -7.88 -4.99 -11.49
C ASN A 119 -7.24 -4.40 -10.24
N GLY A 120 -6.08 -3.74 -10.41
CA GLY A 120 -5.28 -3.25 -9.31
C GLY A 120 -5.97 -2.11 -8.56
N LYS A 121 -6.05 -2.24 -7.24
CA LYS A 121 -6.40 -1.11 -6.37
C LYS A 121 -5.32 -0.06 -6.48
N ARG A 122 -5.74 1.20 -6.61
CA ARG A 122 -4.85 2.33 -6.91
C ARG A 122 -5.34 3.60 -6.24
N THR A 123 -4.46 4.58 -6.11
CA THR A 123 -4.82 5.91 -5.64
C THR A 123 -5.64 6.67 -6.68
N ALA A 124 -6.27 7.75 -6.27
CA ALA A 124 -6.97 8.65 -7.19
C ALA A 124 -6.03 9.21 -8.26
N GLN A 125 -4.81 9.61 -7.88
CA GLN A 125 -3.78 10.08 -8.80
C GLN A 125 -3.42 9.01 -9.84
N ALA A 126 -3.14 7.79 -9.39
CA ALA A 126 -2.82 6.68 -10.28
C ALA A 126 -4.01 6.33 -11.19
N ALA A 127 -5.24 6.37 -10.69
CA ALA A 127 -6.43 6.11 -11.50
C ALA A 127 -6.56 7.11 -12.66
N LEU A 128 -6.36 8.39 -12.40
CA LEU A 128 -6.40 9.43 -13.44
C LEU A 128 -5.24 9.26 -14.42
N GLN A 129 -4.02 9.09 -13.95
CA GLN A 129 -2.83 8.91 -14.80
C GLN A 129 -2.97 7.69 -15.71
N ILE A 130 -3.36 6.52 -15.15
CA ILE A 130 -3.54 5.29 -15.92
C ILE A 130 -4.65 5.44 -16.96
N ALA A 131 -5.76 6.12 -16.63
CA ALA A 131 -6.84 6.34 -17.56
C ALA A 131 -6.39 7.17 -18.77
N CYS A 132 -5.60 8.23 -18.55
CA CYS A 132 -5.01 9.04 -19.60
C CYS A 132 -4.01 8.23 -20.46
N ASP A 133 -3.07 7.54 -19.80
CA ASP A 133 -2.04 6.75 -20.49
C ASP A 133 -2.65 5.65 -21.37
N LEU A 134 -3.70 4.96 -20.91
CA LEU A 134 -4.36 3.92 -21.68
C LEU A 134 -5.10 4.47 -22.91
N VAL A 135 -5.56 5.73 -22.88
CA VAL A 135 -6.09 6.42 -24.06
C VAL A 135 -4.97 6.76 -25.04
N ASP A 136 -3.89 7.35 -24.55
CA ASP A 136 -2.73 7.73 -25.36
C ASP A 136 -2.07 6.52 -26.00
N GLU A 137 -2.08 5.38 -25.33
CA GLU A 137 -1.62 4.09 -25.82
C GLU A 137 -2.62 3.42 -26.82
N GLY A 138 -3.81 4.00 -27.00
CA GLY A 138 -4.84 3.44 -27.87
C GLY A 138 -5.51 2.16 -27.36
N VAL A 139 -5.36 1.85 -26.06
CA VAL A 139 -5.91 0.64 -25.43
C VAL A 139 -7.39 0.79 -25.13
N ILE A 140 -7.82 1.99 -24.71
CA ILE A 140 -9.20 2.37 -24.42
C ILE A 140 -9.55 3.70 -25.09
N ASP A 141 -10.85 3.98 -25.25
CA ASP A 141 -11.33 5.28 -25.68
C ASP A 141 -11.54 6.27 -24.52
N GLU A 142 -11.64 7.56 -24.84
CA GLU A 142 -11.84 8.64 -23.85
C GLU A 142 -13.08 8.41 -22.99
N LYS A 143 -14.18 7.91 -23.58
CA LYS A 143 -15.41 7.64 -22.85
C LYS A 143 -15.20 6.57 -21.78
N THR A 144 -14.49 5.51 -22.12
CA THR A 144 -14.15 4.44 -21.18
C THR A 144 -13.23 4.97 -20.08
N ALA A 145 -12.25 5.83 -20.41
CA ALA A 145 -11.37 6.46 -19.44
C ALA A 145 -12.15 7.30 -18.41
N VAL A 146 -13.07 8.15 -18.87
CA VAL A 146 -13.92 8.97 -17.99
C VAL A 146 -14.79 8.09 -17.07
N LEU A 147 -15.36 7.00 -17.61
CA LEU A 147 -16.20 6.08 -16.80
C LEU A 147 -15.41 5.30 -15.74
N ARG A 148 -14.08 5.19 -15.87
CA ARG A 148 -13.23 4.48 -14.90
C ARG A 148 -12.78 5.34 -13.71
N VAL A 149 -12.81 6.66 -13.87
CA VAL A 149 -12.45 7.60 -12.80
C VAL A 149 -13.72 7.94 -12.01
N GLU A 150 -13.78 7.51 -10.78
CA GLU A 150 -14.91 7.80 -9.91
C GLU A 150 -14.87 9.29 -9.48
N PRO A 151 -16.00 10.03 -9.48
CA PRO A 151 -16.04 11.43 -9.05
C PRO A 151 -15.41 11.65 -7.66
N LYS A 152 -15.62 10.72 -6.74
CA LYS A 152 -15.03 10.77 -5.38
C LYS A 152 -13.50 10.75 -5.39
N GLN A 153 -12.88 10.15 -6.40
CA GLN A 153 -11.41 10.16 -6.53
C GLN A 153 -10.90 11.55 -6.89
N LEU A 154 -11.65 12.33 -7.66
CA LEU A 154 -11.31 13.71 -7.99
C LEU A 154 -11.32 14.59 -6.74
N ASP A 155 -12.30 14.41 -5.86
CA ASP A 155 -12.34 15.13 -4.58
C ASP A 155 -11.07 14.86 -3.75
N THR A 156 -10.57 13.62 -3.77
CA THR A 156 -9.34 13.24 -3.06
C THR A 156 -8.11 13.98 -3.60
N LEU A 157 -8.05 14.25 -4.91
CA LEU A 157 -6.94 14.99 -5.55
C LEU A 157 -6.93 16.48 -5.20
N LEU A 158 -8.05 17.01 -4.71
CA LEU A 158 -8.19 18.40 -4.27
C LEU A 158 -7.84 18.61 -2.80
N HIS A 159 -7.44 17.55 -2.09
CA HIS A 159 -7.10 17.63 -0.66
C HIS A 159 -5.81 18.42 -0.39
N PRO A 160 -5.70 19.01 0.82
CA PRO A 160 -4.60 19.89 1.18
C PRO A 160 -3.26 19.19 1.08
N GLN A 161 -2.29 19.91 0.53
CA GLN A 161 -0.88 19.57 0.57
C GLN A 161 -0.21 20.39 1.68
N PHE A 162 0.99 20.02 2.08
CA PHE A 162 1.79 20.86 2.98
C PHE A 162 2.03 22.24 2.37
N ASP A 163 2.06 23.26 3.21
CA ASP A 163 2.52 24.57 2.79
C ASP A 163 3.95 24.48 2.25
N ALA A 164 4.15 25.00 1.02
CA ALA A 164 5.43 24.84 0.33
C ALA A 164 6.59 25.53 1.05
N ALA A 165 6.34 26.63 1.78
CA ALA A 165 7.36 27.33 2.54
C ALA A 165 7.70 26.58 3.83
N ALA A 166 6.68 26.05 4.52
CA ALA A 166 6.86 25.24 5.72
C ALA A 166 7.61 23.94 5.40
N LEU A 167 7.23 23.25 4.31
CA LEU A 167 7.91 22.03 3.86
C LEU A 167 9.38 22.28 3.51
N LYS A 168 9.68 23.41 2.88
CA LYS A 168 11.08 23.78 2.51
C LYS A 168 11.93 24.08 3.74
N ALA A 169 11.33 24.52 4.84
CA ALA A 169 12.00 24.81 6.11
C ALA A 169 12.13 23.57 7.00
N ALA A 170 11.35 22.52 6.74
CA ALA A 170 11.35 21.30 7.52
C ALA A 170 12.45 20.34 7.08
N GLU A 171 13.10 19.69 8.05
CA GLU A 171 14.07 18.62 7.79
C GLU A 171 13.41 17.25 8.02
N ALA A 172 13.55 16.35 7.05
CA ALA A 172 13.03 14.99 7.20
C ALA A 172 13.88 14.22 8.21
N ILE A 173 13.25 13.70 9.25
CA ILE A 173 13.90 12.91 10.31
C ILE A 173 14.06 11.44 9.94
N GLY A 174 13.30 10.98 8.94
CA GLY A 174 13.32 9.61 8.45
C GLY A 174 12.55 9.47 7.16
N LYS A 175 12.65 8.29 6.55
CA LYS A 175 11.98 8.00 5.30
C LYS A 175 11.48 6.55 5.29
N GLY A 176 10.26 6.34 4.83
CA GLY A 176 9.71 5.03 4.51
C GLY A 176 9.29 4.94 3.05
N LEU A 177 8.51 3.93 2.73
CA LEU A 177 7.95 3.75 1.40
C LEU A 177 6.75 4.68 1.20
N ALA A 178 6.72 5.37 0.07
CA ALA A 178 5.59 6.21 -0.38
C ALA A 178 4.40 5.32 -0.77
N ALA A 179 3.68 4.83 0.24
CA ALA A 179 2.68 3.78 0.06
C ALA A 179 1.32 4.29 -0.41
N SER A 180 0.92 5.48 0.02
CA SER A 180 -0.29 6.17 -0.47
C SER A 180 -0.05 7.67 -0.40
N PRO A 181 -0.17 8.40 -1.53
CA PRO A 181 0.17 9.81 -1.59
C PRO A 181 -0.73 10.70 -0.74
N GLY A 182 -0.29 11.93 -0.56
CA GLY A 182 -0.91 12.95 0.26
C GLY A 182 -0.01 13.36 1.41
N SER A 183 -0.34 14.50 2.01
CA SER A 183 0.34 15.02 3.18
C SER A 183 -0.56 14.90 4.39
N ALA A 184 -0.06 14.39 5.48
CA ALA A 184 -0.79 14.26 6.72
C ALA A 184 -0.02 14.84 7.89
N CYS A 185 -0.72 15.61 8.70
CA CYS A 185 -0.22 16.13 9.95
C CYS A 185 -1.23 15.81 11.05
N GLY A 186 -0.77 15.26 12.15
CA GLY A 186 -1.64 14.91 13.27
C GLY A 186 -0.87 14.50 14.52
N ARG A 187 -1.63 14.32 15.60
CA ARG A 187 -1.12 13.79 16.85
C ARG A 187 -0.91 12.29 16.75
N VAL A 188 0.23 11.81 17.19
CA VAL A 188 0.57 10.39 17.21
C VAL A 188 -0.38 9.61 18.10
N VAL A 189 -0.93 8.53 17.58
CA VAL A 189 -1.69 7.51 18.30
C VAL A 189 -1.20 6.13 17.93
N PHE A 190 -1.25 5.18 18.87
CA PHE A 190 -0.63 3.86 18.73
C PHE A 190 -1.61 2.70 18.57
N SER A 191 -2.91 2.97 18.69
CA SER A 191 -3.94 1.96 18.46
C SER A 191 -5.12 2.52 17.64
N ALA A 192 -5.85 1.62 16.98
CA ALA A 192 -7.06 1.98 16.25
C ALA A 192 -8.15 2.50 17.17
N GLU A 193 -8.27 1.90 18.36
CA GLU A 193 -9.22 2.28 19.39
C GLU A 193 -8.94 3.69 19.92
N ASP A 194 -7.67 4.00 20.20
CA ASP A 194 -7.26 5.35 20.63
C ASP A 194 -7.54 6.39 19.54
N ALA A 195 -7.29 6.06 18.27
CA ALA A 195 -7.61 6.93 17.14
C ALA A 195 -9.12 7.24 17.10
N GLU A 196 -9.96 6.20 17.18
CA GLU A 196 -11.41 6.32 17.11
C GLU A 196 -12.01 7.10 18.28
N GLU A 197 -11.46 6.91 19.49
CA GLU A 197 -11.92 7.60 20.68
C GLU A 197 -11.46 9.06 20.70
N LYS A 198 -10.18 9.31 20.44
CA LYS A 198 -9.58 10.63 20.60
C LYS A 198 -10.02 11.64 19.54
N VAL A 199 -10.27 11.22 18.29
CA VAL A 199 -10.79 12.16 17.25
C VAL A 199 -12.14 12.77 17.58
N LYS A 200 -12.85 12.27 18.59
CA LYS A 200 -14.09 12.87 19.12
C LYS A 200 -13.83 14.18 19.89
N ASP A 201 -12.62 14.35 20.39
CA ASP A 201 -12.17 15.59 21.03
C ASP A 201 -11.60 16.54 19.97
N GLU A 202 -12.01 17.80 20.01
CA GLU A 202 -11.58 18.86 19.09
C GLU A 202 -10.05 19.04 19.09
N ALA A 203 -9.39 18.85 20.24
CA ALA A 203 -7.94 18.95 20.38
C ALA A 203 -7.18 17.79 19.69
N TRP A 204 -7.90 16.69 19.39
CA TRP A 204 -7.36 15.47 18.78
C TRP A 204 -7.98 15.16 17.41
N LYS A 205 -8.62 16.13 16.79
CA LYS A 205 -9.31 15.95 15.50
C LYS A 205 -8.41 15.46 14.38
N LYS A 206 -7.11 15.68 14.50
CA LYS A 206 -6.10 15.23 13.53
C LYS A 206 -5.15 14.27 14.21
N VAL A 207 -5.20 13.02 13.83
CA VAL A 207 -4.31 11.97 14.34
C VAL A 207 -3.52 11.30 13.23
N VAL A 208 -2.32 10.85 13.54
CA VAL A 208 -1.50 9.95 12.73
C VAL A 208 -1.41 8.62 13.45
N LEU A 209 -1.92 7.57 12.84
CA LEU A 209 -1.88 6.22 13.40
C LEU A 209 -0.51 5.61 13.14
N VAL A 210 0.20 5.29 14.20
CA VAL A 210 1.54 4.70 14.18
C VAL A 210 1.47 3.25 14.65
N ARG A 211 1.85 2.32 13.78
CA ARG A 211 1.81 0.90 14.06
C ARG A 211 3.12 0.20 13.67
N LEU A 212 3.42 -0.93 14.30
CA LEU A 212 4.45 -1.83 13.81
C LEU A 212 4.06 -2.35 12.41
N GLU A 213 2.83 -2.82 12.31
CA GLU A 213 2.11 -3.25 11.11
C GLU A 213 0.61 -3.12 11.36
N THR A 214 -0.22 -2.99 10.33
CA THR A 214 -1.68 -2.95 10.50
C THR A 214 -2.31 -4.30 10.14
N SER A 215 -3.44 -4.55 10.79
CA SER A 215 -4.30 -5.71 10.55
C SER A 215 -5.71 -5.29 10.12
N PRO A 216 -6.57 -6.20 9.68
CA PRO A 216 -7.98 -5.89 9.37
C PRO A 216 -8.77 -5.29 10.53
N GLU A 217 -8.32 -5.47 11.76
CA GLU A 217 -8.94 -4.90 12.97
C GLU A 217 -8.67 -3.40 13.08
N ASP A 218 -7.57 -2.92 12.50
CA ASP A 218 -7.18 -1.52 12.53
C ASP A 218 -7.97 -0.61 11.55
N ILE A 219 -8.82 -1.17 10.69
CA ILE A 219 -9.50 -0.44 9.59
C ILE A 219 -10.26 0.79 10.08
N VAL A 220 -10.94 0.72 11.22
CA VAL A 220 -11.72 1.86 11.74
C VAL A 220 -10.78 2.99 12.18
N GLY A 221 -9.70 2.67 12.88
CA GLY A 221 -8.68 3.65 13.27
C GLY A 221 -7.95 4.26 12.06
N MET A 222 -7.67 3.46 11.03
CA MET A 222 -7.11 3.94 9.77
C MET A 222 -8.03 4.93 9.06
N GLN A 223 -9.35 4.69 9.11
CA GLN A 223 -10.34 5.52 8.42
C GLN A 223 -10.48 6.92 9.05
N VAL A 224 -10.33 7.04 10.36
CA VAL A 224 -10.45 8.31 11.09
C VAL A 224 -9.12 9.09 11.15
N SER A 225 -8.02 8.45 10.79
CA SER A 225 -6.68 9.05 10.82
C SER A 225 -6.40 9.89 9.58
N GLN A 226 -5.67 10.99 9.76
CA GLN A 226 -5.16 11.81 8.65
C GLN A 226 -4.08 11.08 7.86
N GLY A 227 -3.29 10.27 8.54
CA GLY A 227 -2.22 9.50 7.94
C GLY A 227 -1.87 8.26 8.75
N ILE A 228 -1.19 7.34 8.09
CA ILE A 228 -0.80 6.04 8.63
C ILE A 228 0.71 5.88 8.45
N LEU A 229 1.41 5.59 9.54
CA LEU A 229 2.82 5.25 9.54
C LEU A 229 3.00 3.83 10.05
N THR A 230 3.69 2.97 9.29
CA THR A 230 4.07 1.65 9.78
C THR A 230 5.57 1.46 9.79
N VAL A 231 6.06 0.79 10.83
CA VAL A 231 7.48 0.45 10.97
C VAL A 231 7.86 -0.65 9.98
N ARG A 232 6.99 -1.64 9.81
CA ARG A 232 7.16 -2.77 8.87
C ARG A 232 6.15 -2.71 7.74
N GLY A 233 6.40 -3.51 6.72
CA GLY A 233 5.52 -3.69 5.56
C GLY A 233 6.03 -2.99 4.30
N GLY A 234 5.70 -3.60 3.17
CA GLY A 234 6.02 -3.10 1.83
C GLY A 234 4.83 -2.41 1.16
N MET A 235 4.97 -2.12 -0.12
CA MET A 235 3.94 -1.50 -0.97
C MET A 235 2.68 -2.36 -1.14
N THR A 236 2.76 -3.64 -0.82
CA THR A 236 1.67 -4.63 -0.90
C THR A 236 1.12 -5.01 0.47
N SER A 237 1.65 -4.43 1.56
CA SER A 237 1.18 -4.69 2.92
C SER A 237 -0.28 -4.25 3.12
N HIS A 238 -0.92 -4.77 4.15
CA HIS A 238 -2.30 -4.40 4.52
C HIS A 238 -2.45 -2.88 4.66
N ALA A 239 -1.53 -2.21 5.37
CA ALA A 239 -1.53 -0.75 5.53
C ALA A 239 -1.53 -0.02 4.18
N ALA A 240 -0.62 -0.39 3.28
CA ALA A 240 -0.47 0.23 1.98
C ALA A 240 -1.70 0.04 1.08
N VAL A 241 -2.24 -1.17 1.03
CA VAL A 241 -3.41 -1.49 0.17
C VAL A 241 -4.68 -0.81 0.67
N VAL A 242 -4.92 -0.86 1.98
CA VAL A 242 -6.12 -0.26 2.59
C VAL A 242 -6.05 1.26 2.52
N ALA A 243 -4.91 1.87 2.86
CA ALA A 243 -4.74 3.32 2.77
C ALA A 243 -4.98 3.86 1.35
N ARG A 244 -4.45 3.20 0.32
CA ARG A 244 -4.76 3.54 -1.08
C ARG A 244 -6.25 3.44 -1.40
N GLY A 245 -6.90 2.39 -0.93
CA GLY A 245 -8.34 2.21 -1.12
C GLY A 245 -9.19 3.28 -0.43
N MET A 246 -8.69 3.89 0.65
CA MET A 246 -9.34 4.97 1.40
C MET A 246 -8.93 6.37 0.90
N GLY A 247 -7.85 6.50 0.13
CA GLY A 247 -7.26 7.79 -0.21
C GLY A 247 -6.54 8.47 0.96
N THR A 248 -6.15 7.69 1.97
CA THR A 248 -5.47 8.18 3.17
C THR A 248 -3.95 8.16 2.96
N CYS A 249 -3.26 9.23 3.37
CA CYS A 249 -1.80 9.30 3.35
C CYS A 249 -1.19 8.12 4.09
N CYS A 250 -0.20 7.45 3.50
CA CYS A 250 0.48 6.33 4.15
C CYS A 250 1.97 6.29 3.82
N VAL A 251 2.77 6.21 4.86
CA VAL A 251 4.19 5.87 4.81
C VAL A 251 4.38 4.51 5.46
N SER A 252 4.89 3.55 4.69
CA SER A 252 5.02 2.15 5.15
C SER A 252 6.48 1.74 5.27
N GLY A 253 6.77 0.84 6.20
CA GLY A 253 8.11 0.21 6.31
C GLY A 253 9.21 1.20 6.68
N CYS A 254 8.95 2.19 7.52
CA CYS A 254 9.97 3.17 7.91
C CYS A 254 11.14 2.56 8.70
N GLY A 255 10.99 1.36 9.26
CA GLY A 255 12.08 0.64 9.94
C GLY A 255 13.09 -0.02 9.00
N ASN A 256 12.89 0.00 7.68
CA ASN A 256 13.82 -0.67 6.75
C ASN A 256 15.16 0.06 6.62
N ASP A 257 15.13 1.40 6.57
CA ASP A 257 16.30 2.25 6.31
C ASP A 257 16.59 3.22 7.46
N ASN A 258 15.85 3.11 8.59
CA ASN A 258 16.02 3.97 9.75
C ASN A 258 16.19 3.14 11.02
N ASP A 259 16.82 3.73 12.03
CA ASP A 259 16.84 3.19 13.39
C ASP A 259 15.49 3.52 14.05
N VAL A 260 14.62 2.51 14.17
CA VAL A 260 13.26 2.68 14.69
C VAL A 260 12.99 1.72 15.82
N ALA A 261 12.55 2.26 16.94
CA ALA A 261 12.03 1.51 18.08
C ALA A 261 10.62 1.97 18.43
N ILE A 262 9.70 1.03 18.58
CA ILE A 262 8.32 1.30 19.01
C ILE A 262 8.02 0.51 20.28
N ASP A 263 7.41 1.19 21.26
CA ASP A 263 6.96 0.61 22.53
C ASP A 263 5.49 0.99 22.74
N TYR A 264 4.62 0.00 22.64
CA TYR A 264 3.17 0.21 22.80
C TYR A 264 2.75 0.44 24.25
N ASP A 265 3.46 -0.15 25.23
CA ASP A 265 3.13 0.01 26.65
C ASP A 265 3.48 1.42 27.11
N ALA A 266 4.62 1.93 26.67
CA ALA A 266 5.04 3.30 26.91
C ALA A 266 4.39 4.31 25.95
N LYS A 267 3.70 3.85 24.90
CA LYS A 267 3.12 4.68 23.84
C LYS A 267 4.16 5.65 23.25
N VAL A 268 5.27 5.11 22.76
CA VAL A 268 6.38 5.88 22.22
C VAL A 268 6.96 5.23 20.96
N ILE A 269 7.38 6.06 20.01
CA ILE A 269 8.21 5.65 18.87
C ILE A 269 9.43 6.56 18.78
N THR A 270 10.58 5.95 18.52
CA THR A 270 11.84 6.68 18.23
C THR A 270 12.26 6.37 16.79
N ILE A 271 12.55 7.41 16.01
CA ILE A 271 12.99 7.33 14.61
C ILE A 271 14.28 8.13 14.49
N ASN A 272 15.40 7.47 14.19
CA ASN A 272 16.72 8.11 14.06
C ASN A 272 17.09 9.05 15.22
N GLY A 273 16.72 8.68 16.46
CA GLY A 273 16.95 9.47 17.68
C GLY A 273 15.88 10.52 18.02
N HIS A 274 14.90 10.74 17.15
CA HIS A 274 13.74 11.59 17.42
C HIS A 274 12.64 10.77 18.10
N THR A 275 12.17 11.19 19.26
CA THR A 275 11.20 10.46 20.07
C THR A 275 9.84 11.14 20.05
N PHE A 276 8.80 10.37 19.75
CA PHE A 276 7.41 10.82 19.77
C PHE A 276 6.62 10.02 20.79
N HIS A 277 5.96 10.72 21.70
CA HIS A 277 4.98 10.17 22.61
C HIS A 277 3.58 10.31 22.04
N GLU A 278 2.63 9.59 22.60
CA GLU A 278 1.23 9.78 22.26
C GLU A 278 0.82 11.25 22.46
N GLY A 279 0.28 11.85 21.41
CA GLY A 279 -0.13 13.25 21.40
C GLY A 279 0.88 14.23 20.80
N ASP A 280 2.13 13.82 20.58
CA ASP A 280 3.10 14.66 19.87
C ASP A 280 2.69 14.83 18.40
N TRP A 281 3.03 15.98 17.83
CA TRP A 281 2.74 16.25 16.43
C TRP A 281 3.76 15.59 15.51
N MET A 282 3.24 14.90 14.51
CA MET A 282 4.01 14.29 13.45
C MET A 282 3.40 14.66 12.09
N SER A 283 4.25 14.93 11.12
CA SER A 283 3.85 15.12 9.73
C SER A 283 4.50 14.06 8.85
N ILE A 284 3.72 13.49 7.93
CA ILE A 284 4.19 12.47 6.99
C ILE A 284 3.77 12.82 5.56
N ASP A 285 4.66 12.58 4.63
CA ASP A 285 4.43 12.78 3.21
C ASP A 285 4.36 11.41 2.50
N GLY A 286 3.18 10.99 2.19
CA GLY A 286 2.94 9.72 1.49
C GLY A 286 3.35 9.72 0.02
N SER A 287 3.68 10.88 -0.56
CA SER A 287 4.18 10.99 -1.93
C SER A 287 5.69 10.78 -2.02
N THR A 288 6.43 11.20 -1.00
CA THR A 288 7.89 11.08 -0.93
C THR A 288 8.37 9.99 0.03
N GLY A 289 7.53 9.61 0.99
CA GLY A 289 7.85 8.71 2.10
C GLY A 289 8.53 9.42 3.27
N ASN A 290 8.68 10.72 3.24
CA ASN A 290 9.37 11.48 4.28
C ASN A 290 8.53 11.61 5.54
N ILE A 291 9.23 11.64 6.69
CA ILE A 291 8.66 11.80 8.03
C ILE A 291 9.28 13.05 8.64
N TYR A 292 8.48 13.87 9.28
CA TYR A 292 8.89 15.13 9.88
C TYR A 292 8.41 15.24 11.31
N GLU A 293 9.20 15.92 12.15
CA GLU A 293 8.80 16.29 13.51
C GLU A 293 7.94 17.55 13.47
N GLY A 294 6.88 17.56 14.28
CA GLY A 294 6.03 18.72 14.42
C GLY A 294 4.93 18.86 13.37
N GLN A 295 4.40 20.05 13.29
CA GLN A 295 3.26 20.42 12.43
C GLN A 295 3.76 21.26 11.25
N ILE A 296 3.56 20.72 10.04
CA ILE A 296 3.90 21.36 8.75
C ILE A 296 2.61 21.84 8.08
#